data_f3bc3bcbe6ebaab4f01c4c7729759d8b
#
_entry.id   f3bc3bcbe6ebaab4f01c4c7729759d8b
#
_cell.length_a   1.000
_cell.length_b   1.000
_cell.length_c   1.000
_cell.angle_alpha   90.00
_cell.angle_beta   90.00
_cell.angle_gamma   90.00
#
_symmetry.space_group_name_H-M   'P 1'
#
loop_
_entity.id
_entity.type
_entity.pdbx_description
1 polymer ?
#
loop_
_entity_poly.entity_id
_entity_poly.type
_entity_poly.pdbx_seq_one_letter_code
_entity_poly.pdbx_strand_id
1 'polypeptide(L)'
;MRIKTILLFAVLTATSLSIWGQCKLSPYTQQFVETVRKENISDVQRLRSVYYFKQDDNKEKIIISAFIHLYDGYDSDILRKFGVNIRTILGNILTADIPLEKLDNIVALDGVKYIEMGSPIRKNLDKAREETRVTDIQKGMSLPEEYRGKDVVIGVVDNGFEFGHPNFYSRDKSVLRIKRVWDQNIQGTPPEGFGYGCEYTTTEDILTKVTDTSNSTHGTHVLGIAAGADNTDDKNVYGVATDAEIVLVSLNGNELINSDNTAVLDGVKYIFDYAKSVNKPCVVNLSLGSHLGPRDGSSTFDLLTSEMLGPGRILVGAAGNDGGSKCHVKKTFNGEKTDTLATFLDFKYTYPQSGTVEIWCDKDMAIKFIPF
;
A
#
# COMPACT_ATOMS: atom_id res chain seq x y z
N MET A 1 27.86 15.25 41.67
CA MET A 1 27.24 15.64 40.38
C MET A 1 26.36 14.53 39.74
N ARG A 2 26.02 13.43 40.45
CA ARG A 2 25.21 12.34 39.93
C ARG A 2 23.73 12.32 40.44
N ILE A 3 23.42 13.05 41.50
CA ILE A 3 22.08 13.04 42.11
C ILE A 3 21.11 14.00 41.39
N LYS A 4 21.57 15.08 40.79
CA LYS A 4 20.69 16.04 40.08
C LYS A 4 20.17 15.51 38.75
N THR A 5 20.90 14.62 38.08
CA THR A 5 20.48 14.01 36.79
C THR A 5 19.39 12.94 36.98
N ILE A 6 19.43 12.20 38.09
CA ILE A 6 18.42 11.17 38.41
C ILE A 6 17.08 11.82 38.81
N LEU A 7 17.12 12.96 39.52
CA LEU A 7 15.89 13.68 39.89
C LEU A 7 15.18 14.31 38.69
N LEU A 8 15.95 14.78 37.69
CA LEU A 8 15.37 15.35 36.45
C LEU A 8 14.70 14.27 35.59
N PHE A 9 15.27 13.04 35.55
CA PHE A 9 14.67 11.91 34.83
C PHE A 9 13.40 11.38 35.55
N ALA A 10 13.38 11.35 36.86
CA ALA A 10 12.21 10.93 37.64
C ALA A 10 11.05 11.93 37.56
N VAL A 11 11.33 13.24 37.47
CA VAL A 11 10.30 14.27 37.28
C VAL A 11 9.72 14.25 35.88
N LEU A 12 10.52 13.98 34.83
CA LEU A 12 10.03 13.82 33.46
C LEU A 12 9.19 12.54 33.27
N THR A 13 9.54 11.46 33.97
CA THR A 13 8.74 10.21 33.91
C THR A 13 7.48 10.30 34.77
N ALA A 14 7.48 11.03 35.88
CA ALA A 14 6.28 11.21 36.72
C ALA A 14 5.24 12.16 36.09
N THR A 15 5.67 13.15 35.30
CA THR A 15 4.75 14.04 34.57
C THR A 15 4.18 13.39 33.29
N SER A 16 4.87 12.41 32.71
CA SER A 16 4.35 11.65 31.56
C SER A 16 3.35 10.57 31.95
N LEU A 17 3.39 10.06 33.18
CA LEU A 17 2.46 9.02 33.66
C LEU A 17 1.10 9.55 34.07
N SER A 18 0.95 10.86 34.31
CA SER A 18 -0.35 11.45 34.69
C SER A 18 -1.21 11.92 33.51
N ILE A 19 -0.71 11.85 32.26
CA ILE A 19 -1.43 12.34 31.07
C ILE A 19 -2.17 11.21 30.31
N TRP A 20 -2.02 9.95 30.72
CA TRP A 20 -2.63 8.80 30.03
C TRP A 20 -4.07 8.48 30.41
N GLY A 21 -4.67 9.25 31.28
CA GLY A 21 -6.06 9.09 31.66
C GLY A 21 -6.95 10.17 31.01
N GLN A 22 -7.59 9.84 29.86
CA GLN A 22 -8.76 10.56 29.31
C GLN A 22 -8.54 11.64 28.23
N CYS A 23 -7.52 11.60 27.38
CA CYS A 23 -7.55 12.44 26.21
C CYS A 23 -8.45 11.81 25.12
N LYS A 24 -9.64 12.37 24.91
CA LYS A 24 -10.57 11.95 23.85
C LYS A 24 -10.14 12.42 22.44
N LEU A 25 -9.02 13.13 22.31
CA LEU A 25 -8.48 13.59 21.03
C LEU A 25 -7.23 12.81 20.67
N SER A 26 -7.04 12.50 19.38
CA SER A 26 -5.77 11.95 18.89
C SER A 26 -4.64 12.96 19.10
N PRO A 27 -3.38 12.51 19.27
CA PRO A 27 -2.23 13.42 19.41
C PRO A 27 -2.13 14.43 18.25
N TYR A 28 -2.41 13.99 17.03
CA TYR A 28 -2.43 14.84 15.84
C TYR A 28 -3.52 15.91 15.91
N THR A 29 -4.74 15.52 16.35
CA THR A 29 -5.86 16.46 16.55
C THR A 29 -5.54 17.46 17.63
N GLN A 30 -4.99 17.02 18.75
CA GLN A 30 -4.62 17.88 19.88
C GLN A 30 -3.56 18.91 19.44
N GLN A 31 -2.53 18.47 18.75
CA GLN A 31 -1.47 19.36 18.25
C GLN A 31 -2.03 20.43 17.30
N PHE A 32 -2.95 20.04 16.39
CA PHE A 32 -3.62 21.00 15.51
C PHE A 32 -4.40 22.04 16.31
N VAL A 33 -5.24 21.59 17.24
CA VAL A 33 -6.08 22.49 18.08
C VAL A 33 -5.22 23.46 18.88
N GLU A 34 -4.16 22.97 19.52
CA GLU A 34 -3.24 23.80 20.29
C GLU A 34 -2.52 24.84 19.41
N THR A 35 -2.13 24.42 18.19
CA THR A 35 -1.46 25.33 17.25
C THR A 35 -2.40 26.43 16.78
N VAL A 36 -3.64 26.08 16.37
CA VAL A 36 -4.64 27.06 15.92
C VAL A 36 -5.02 28.03 17.05
N ARG A 37 -5.10 27.57 18.29
CA ARG A 37 -5.42 28.44 19.46
C ARG A 37 -4.31 29.45 19.80
N LYS A 38 -3.08 29.18 19.42
CA LYS A 38 -1.92 30.06 19.64
C LYS A 38 -1.73 31.07 18.53
N GLU A 39 -2.32 30.84 17.37
CA GLU A 39 -2.13 31.67 16.19
C GLU A 39 -3.39 32.52 15.89
N ASN A 40 -3.18 33.64 15.20
CA ASN A 40 -4.30 34.41 14.65
C ASN A 40 -4.87 33.68 13.42
N ILE A 41 -6.18 33.78 13.21
CA ILE A 41 -6.88 33.13 12.09
C ILE A 41 -6.28 33.50 10.72
N SER A 42 -5.70 34.69 10.59
CA SER A 42 -5.00 35.13 9.36
C SER A 42 -3.76 34.28 9.02
N ASP A 43 -3.09 33.71 10.02
CA ASP A 43 -1.85 32.95 9.84
C ASP A 43 -2.07 31.45 9.66
N VAL A 44 -3.33 31.00 9.83
CA VAL A 44 -3.73 29.58 9.74
C VAL A 44 -3.45 28.99 8.35
N GLN A 45 -3.38 29.81 7.29
CA GLN A 45 -3.11 29.34 5.93
C GLN A 45 -1.79 28.55 5.81
N ARG A 46 -0.76 28.91 6.57
CA ARG A 46 0.53 28.19 6.58
C ARG A 46 0.37 26.76 7.12
N LEU A 47 -0.63 26.54 7.99
CA LEU A 47 -0.89 25.19 8.54
C LEU A 47 -1.39 24.19 7.51
N ARG A 48 -1.89 24.66 6.34
CA ARG A 48 -2.33 23.81 5.24
C ARG A 48 -1.22 22.93 4.63
N SER A 49 0.04 23.26 4.88
CA SER A 49 1.16 22.43 4.49
C SER A 49 1.27 21.14 5.33
N VAL A 50 0.72 21.14 6.56
CA VAL A 50 0.81 20.05 7.53
C VAL A 50 -0.55 19.43 7.82
N TYR A 51 -1.62 20.24 7.86
CA TYR A 51 -2.96 19.82 8.26
C TYR A 51 -3.97 20.03 7.13
N TYR A 52 -4.93 19.12 7.03
CA TYR A 52 -6.08 19.30 6.15
C TYR A 52 -7.28 19.79 6.96
N PHE A 53 -7.77 20.97 6.65
CA PHE A 53 -8.99 21.55 7.24
C PHE A 53 -9.74 22.40 6.20
N LYS A 54 -11.02 22.57 6.42
CA LYS A 54 -11.89 23.44 5.64
C LYS A 54 -12.08 24.78 6.34
N GLN A 55 -12.49 25.78 5.60
CA GLN A 55 -12.99 27.04 6.13
C GLN A 55 -14.39 27.27 5.55
N ASP A 56 -15.23 27.98 6.28
CA ASP A 56 -16.51 28.45 5.76
C ASP A 56 -16.31 29.46 4.62
N ASP A 57 -17.40 29.83 3.96
CA ASP A 57 -17.36 30.71 2.78
C ASP A 57 -16.76 32.09 3.11
N ASN A 58 -16.92 32.55 4.34
CA ASN A 58 -16.36 33.81 4.84
C ASN A 58 -14.91 33.70 5.33
N LYS A 59 -14.34 32.48 5.37
CA LYS A 59 -13.02 32.15 5.94
C LYS A 59 -12.86 32.49 7.43
N GLU A 60 -13.95 32.63 8.15
CA GLU A 60 -13.94 32.96 9.58
C GLU A 60 -13.93 31.72 10.48
N LYS A 61 -14.50 30.59 9.99
CA LYS A 61 -14.63 29.37 10.78
C LYS A 61 -13.80 28.24 10.21
N ILE A 62 -13.09 27.57 11.09
CA ILE A 62 -12.35 26.36 10.74
C ILE A 62 -13.25 25.14 10.99
N ILE A 63 -13.28 24.25 10.00
CA ILE A 63 -14.03 23.00 10.03
C ILE A 63 -13.03 21.85 9.84
N ILE A 64 -13.00 20.91 10.77
CA ILE A 64 -12.17 19.70 10.68
C ILE A 64 -13.01 18.51 10.24
N SER A 65 -12.50 17.76 9.28
CA SER A 65 -13.03 16.43 8.96
C SER A 65 -12.41 15.43 9.95
N ALA A 66 -13.24 14.62 10.59
CA ALA A 66 -12.77 13.72 11.64
C ALA A 66 -13.52 12.39 11.67
N PHE A 67 -12.87 11.38 12.25
CA PHE A 67 -13.51 10.17 12.74
C PHE A 67 -13.94 10.41 14.20
N ILE A 68 -15.20 10.11 14.52
CA ILE A 68 -15.72 10.17 15.88
C ILE A 68 -16.09 8.75 16.30
N HIS A 69 -15.49 8.27 17.35
CA HIS A 69 -15.82 7.00 17.98
C HIS A 69 -16.82 7.25 19.11
N LEU A 70 -17.94 6.54 19.08
CA LEU A 70 -18.99 6.61 20.09
C LEU A 70 -18.97 5.37 20.99
N TYR A 71 -19.53 5.48 22.17
CA TYR A 71 -19.88 4.33 22.98
C TYR A 71 -21.14 3.64 22.42
N ASP A 72 -21.27 2.34 22.69
CA ASP A 72 -22.38 1.53 22.21
C ASP A 72 -23.73 2.12 22.65
N GLY A 73 -24.66 2.21 21.71
CA GLY A 73 -26.01 2.70 21.96
C GLY A 73 -26.14 4.22 22.07
N TYR A 74 -25.07 5.00 21.85
CA TYR A 74 -25.17 6.45 21.87
C TYR A 74 -25.85 6.99 20.62
N ASP A 75 -26.81 7.89 20.78
CA ASP A 75 -27.52 8.53 19.67
C ASP A 75 -26.63 9.58 19.00
N SER A 76 -26.17 9.26 17.79
CA SER A 76 -25.31 10.15 17.00
C SER A 76 -25.98 11.46 16.59
N ASP A 77 -27.33 11.53 16.56
CA ASP A 77 -28.05 12.74 16.18
C ASP A 77 -27.88 13.87 17.20
N ILE A 78 -27.46 13.54 18.41
CA ILE A 78 -27.09 14.55 19.42
C ILE A 78 -25.95 15.44 18.92
N LEU A 79 -25.00 14.89 18.15
CA LEU A 79 -23.88 15.64 17.60
C LEU A 79 -24.33 16.74 16.61
N ARG A 80 -25.44 16.53 15.89
CA ARG A 80 -25.99 17.51 14.95
C ARG A 80 -26.42 18.80 15.65
N LYS A 81 -26.82 18.73 16.93
CA LYS A 81 -27.19 19.91 17.73
C LYS A 81 -26.01 20.86 17.97
N PHE A 82 -24.79 20.34 17.83
CA PHE A 82 -23.55 21.11 17.93
C PHE A 82 -23.01 21.55 16.54
N GLY A 83 -23.80 21.40 15.48
CA GLY A 83 -23.40 21.79 14.14
C GLY A 83 -22.49 20.79 13.45
N VAL A 84 -22.39 19.56 13.96
CA VAL A 84 -21.62 18.47 13.32
C VAL A 84 -22.39 17.98 12.10
N ASN A 85 -21.72 17.99 10.94
CA ASN A 85 -22.23 17.37 9.73
C ASN A 85 -21.73 15.93 9.64
N ILE A 86 -22.59 14.97 10.01
CA ILE A 86 -22.31 13.55 9.92
C ILE A 86 -22.41 13.11 8.45
N ARG A 87 -21.36 12.48 7.93
CA ARG A 87 -21.29 12.01 6.54
C ARG A 87 -21.58 10.52 6.41
N THR A 88 -20.86 9.69 7.16
CA THR A 88 -20.99 8.22 7.12
C THR A 88 -21.00 7.68 8.54
N ILE A 89 -21.79 6.63 8.77
CA ILE A 89 -21.85 5.91 10.05
C ILE A 89 -21.53 4.45 9.76
N LEU A 90 -20.52 3.91 10.47
CA LEU A 90 -20.07 2.52 10.40
C LEU A 90 -19.98 1.97 11.83
N GLY A 91 -21.03 1.28 12.27
CA GLY A 91 -21.13 0.84 13.65
C GLY A 91 -21.05 2.04 14.62
N ASN A 92 -20.10 2.02 15.53
CA ASN A 92 -19.88 3.09 16.50
C ASN A 92 -18.86 4.15 16.06
N ILE A 93 -18.43 4.12 14.82
CA ILE A 93 -17.51 5.10 14.23
C ILE A 93 -18.25 5.86 13.13
N LEU A 94 -18.09 7.16 13.12
CA LEU A 94 -18.65 7.99 12.08
C LEU A 94 -17.60 8.95 11.52
N THR A 95 -17.75 9.30 10.25
CA THR A 95 -17.02 10.42 9.66
C THR A 95 -17.87 11.67 9.70
N ALA A 96 -17.30 12.78 10.12
CA ALA A 96 -18.04 14.02 10.26
C ALA A 96 -17.17 15.25 9.98
N ASP A 97 -17.83 16.34 9.64
CA ASP A 97 -17.22 17.66 9.62
C ASP A 97 -17.64 18.40 10.90
N ILE A 98 -16.65 18.83 11.67
CA ILE A 98 -16.82 19.42 13.00
C ILE A 98 -16.37 20.89 12.96
N PRO A 99 -17.23 21.87 13.31
CA PRO A 99 -16.77 23.22 13.54
C PRO A 99 -15.78 23.26 14.71
N LEU A 100 -14.58 23.77 14.52
CA LEU A 100 -13.51 23.72 15.52
C LEU A 100 -13.92 24.41 16.82
N GLU A 101 -14.70 25.47 16.76
CA GLU A 101 -15.26 26.20 17.90
C GLU A 101 -16.17 25.34 18.79
N LYS A 102 -16.73 24.26 18.24
CA LYS A 102 -17.64 23.32 18.95
C LYS A 102 -16.92 22.07 19.45
N LEU A 103 -15.66 21.89 19.12
CA LEU A 103 -14.94 20.65 19.42
C LEU A 103 -14.92 20.34 20.92
N ASP A 104 -14.69 21.34 21.78
CA ASP A 104 -14.65 21.11 23.23
C ASP A 104 -16.01 20.66 23.78
N ASN A 105 -17.11 21.21 23.27
CA ASN A 105 -18.46 20.80 23.62
C ASN A 105 -18.71 19.33 23.24
N ILE A 106 -18.22 18.92 22.07
CA ILE A 106 -18.38 17.55 21.57
C ILE A 106 -17.50 16.57 22.37
N VAL A 107 -16.28 16.95 22.68
CA VAL A 107 -15.37 16.16 23.54
C VAL A 107 -15.96 15.96 24.95
N ALA A 108 -16.70 16.93 25.47
CA ALA A 108 -17.33 16.86 26.78
C ALA A 108 -18.53 15.89 26.84
N LEU A 109 -19.08 15.46 25.71
CA LEU A 109 -20.21 14.53 25.69
C LEU A 109 -19.77 13.12 26.17
N ASP A 110 -20.54 12.55 27.11
CA ASP A 110 -20.24 11.23 27.68
C ASP A 110 -20.25 10.11 26.63
N GLY A 111 -21.07 10.24 25.61
CA GLY A 111 -21.16 9.26 24.52
C GLY A 111 -20.02 9.31 23.52
N VAL A 112 -19.18 10.34 23.52
CA VAL A 112 -18.02 10.45 22.65
C VAL A 112 -16.82 9.79 23.33
N LYS A 113 -16.30 8.76 22.70
CA LYS A 113 -15.16 7.98 23.18
C LYS A 113 -13.82 8.58 22.70
N TYR A 114 -13.75 8.96 21.43
CA TYR A 114 -12.51 9.43 20.83
C TYR A 114 -12.78 10.20 19.52
N ILE A 115 -11.97 11.20 19.23
CA ILE A 115 -12.03 11.98 18.01
C ILE A 115 -10.63 12.02 17.37
N GLU A 116 -10.56 11.69 16.09
CA GLU A 116 -9.37 11.72 15.29
C GLU A 116 -9.62 12.56 14.04
N MET A 117 -8.91 13.67 13.91
CA MET A 117 -8.92 14.50 12.70
C MET A 117 -8.31 13.73 11.53
N GLY A 118 -8.94 13.82 10.36
CA GLY A 118 -8.42 13.23 9.13
C GLY A 118 -7.03 13.78 8.81
N SER A 119 -6.08 12.88 8.57
CA SER A 119 -4.74 13.23 8.13
C SER A 119 -4.75 13.58 6.63
N PRO A 120 -3.88 14.50 6.17
CA PRO A 120 -3.79 14.83 4.76
C PRO A 120 -3.27 13.63 3.96
N ILE A 121 -4.03 13.27 2.92
CA ILE A 121 -3.60 12.28 1.93
C ILE A 121 -2.87 13.05 0.82
N ARG A 122 -1.64 12.64 0.52
CA ARG A 122 -0.82 13.21 -0.54
C ARG A 122 -0.63 12.20 -1.65
N LYS A 123 -0.60 12.67 -2.89
CA LYS A 123 -0.11 11.88 -4.02
C LYS A 123 1.39 11.67 -3.80
N ASN A 124 1.82 10.43 -3.64
CA ASN A 124 3.21 10.15 -3.25
C ASN A 124 4.15 9.95 -4.44
N LEU A 125 3.64 9.82 -5.66
CA LEU A 125 4.47 9.43 -6.80
C LEU A 125 5.44 10.53 -7.26
N ASP A 126 5.01 11.78 -7.24
CA ASP A 126 5.84 12.93 -7.61
C ASP A 126 7.09 13.06 -6.73
N LYS A 127 6.90 12.98 -5.40
CA LYS A 127 8.00 13.02 -4.44
C LYS A 127 8.84 11.75 -4.44
N ALA A 128 8.22 10.58 -4.58
CA ALA A 128 8.93 9.32 -4.61
C ALA A 128 9.98 9.27 -5.74
N ARG A 129 9.69 9.80 -6.93
CA ARG A 129 10.66 9.88 -8.02
C ARG A 129 11.83 10.82 -7.73
N GLU A 130 11.59 11.91 -7.01
CA GLU A 130 12.65 12.84 -6.58
C GLU A 130 13.51 12.22 -5.49
N GLU A 131 12.90 11.69 -4.44
CA GLU A 131 13.60 11.08 -3.30
C GLU A 131 14.41 9.84 -3.70
N THR A 132 13.91 9.03 -4.63
CA THR A 132 14.62 7.87 -5.19
C THR A 132 15.57 8.24 -6.33
N ARG A 133 15.66 9.52 -6.70
CA ARG A 133 16.48 10.06 -7.80
C ARG A 133 16.12 9.52 -9.19
N VAL A 134 14.94 8.96 -9.36
CA VAL A 134 14.42 8.50 -10.66
C VAL A 134 14.32 9.67 -11.63
N THR A 135 13.90 10.83 -11.17
CA THR A 135 13.82 12.05 -12.00
C THR A 135 15.20 12.45 -12.56
N ASP A 136 16.28 12.27 -11.80
CA ASP A 136 17.65 12.53 -12.27
C ASP A 136 18.04 11.57 -13.39
N ILE A 137 17.73 10.29 -13.24
CA ILE A 137 17.99 9.25 -14.24
C ILE A 137 17.20 9.50 -15.52
N GLN A 138 15.92 9.84 -15.39
CA GLN A 138 15.04 10.17 -16.52
C GLN A 138 15.49 11.41 -17.30
N LYS A 139 16.20 12.35 -16.66
CA LYS A 139 16.78 13.55 -17.26
C LYS A 139 18.23 13.40 -17.67
N GLY A 140 18.83 12.23 -17.47
CA GLY A 140 20.25 11.99 -17.79
C GLY A 140 21.22 12.80 -16.93
N MET A 141 20.81 13.23 -15.72
CA MET A 141 21.66 14.05 -14.86
C MET A 141 22.91 13.27 -14.41
N SER A 142 24.08 13.73 -14.84
CA SER A 142 25.37 13.04 -14.62
C SER A 142 25.47 11.64 -15.25
N LEU A 143 24.67 11.38 -16.26
CA LEU A 143 24.65 10.14 -17.04
C LEU A 143 24.92 10.45 -18.51
N PRO A 144 25.35 9.46 -19.35
CA PRO A 144 25.60 9.66 -20.76
C PRO A 144 24.37 10.11 -21.57
N GLU A 145 23.18 9.69 -21.14
CA GLU A 145 21.89 9.97 -21.80
C GLU A 145 20.71 9.86 -20.82
N GLU A 146 19.51 10.16 -21.29
CA GLU A 146 18.26 9.94 -20.57
C GLU A 146 17.90 8.46 -20.54
N TYR A 147 17.57 7.92 -19.37
CA TYR A 147 17.12 6.53 -19.21
C TYR A 147 15.67 6.50 -18.75
N ARG A 148 14.77 6.11 -19.68
CA ARG A 148 13.31 6.06 -19.49
C ARG A 148 12.72 4.67 -19.77
N GLY A 149 13.57 3.64 -19.84
CA GLY A 149 13.15 2.27 -20.14
C GLY A 149 13.01 1.95 -21.64
N LYS A 150 13.52 2.79 -22.54
CA LYS A 150 13.55 2.48 -23.96
C LYS A 150 14.31 1.17 -24.20
N ASP A 151 13.75 0.29 -25.05
CA ASP A 151 14.27 -1.04 -25.35
C ASP A 151 14.34 -2.01 -24.15
N VAL A 152 13.56 -1.75 -23.12
CA VAL A 152 13.36 -2.61 -21.95
C VAL A 152 11.90 -3.06 -21.90
N VAL A 153 11.67 -4.30 -21.47
CA VAL A 153 10.33 -4.83 -21.17
C VAL A 153 10.03 -4.64 -19.69
N ILE A 154 8.91 -4.00 -19.36
CA ILE A 154 8.32 -4.02 -18.02
C ILE A 154 7.18 -5.03 -18.02
N GLY A 155 7.32 -6.07 -17.21
CA GLY A 155 6.26 -7.03 -16.96
C GLY A 155 5.53 -6.74 -15.66
N VAL A 156 4.22 -6.90 -15.63
CA VAL A 156 3.42 -6.82 -14.40
C VAL A 156 2.52 -8.04 -14.33
N VAL A 157 2.62 -8.76 -13.22
CA VAL A 157 1.74 -9.89 -12.87
C VAL A 157 0.83 -9.40 -11.75
N ASP A 158 -0.44 -9.17 -12.07
CA ASP A 158 -1.41 -8.54 -11.16
C ASP A 158 -2.84 -8.80 -11.66
N ASN A 159 -3.83 -8.10 -11.15
CA ASN A 159 -5.19 -8.05 -11.67
C ASN A 159 -5.77 -6.64 -11.64
N GLY A 160 -6.84 -6.41 -12.39
CA GLY A 160 -7.48 -5.10 -12.45
C GLY A 160 -6.81 -4.16 -13.44
N PHE A 161 -6.55 -4.64 -14.66
CA PHE A 161 -5.98 -3.85 -15.74
C PHE A 161 -7.03 -3.23 -16.64
N GLU A 162 -6.89 -1.94 -16.93
CA GLU A 162 -7.52 -1.22 -18.03
C GLU A 162 -6.51 -1.06 -19.16
N PHE A 163 -6.63 -1.90 -20.20
CA PHE A 163 -5.60 -1.99 -21.25
C PHE A 163 -5.54 -0.74 -22.14
N GLY A 164 -6.65 -0.05 -22.29
CA GLY A 164 -6.75 1.18 -23.08
C GLY A 164 -6.40 2.47 -22.33
N HIS A 165 -5.91 2.39 -21.10
CA HIS A 165 -5.62 3.58 -20.30
C HIS A 165 -4.59 4.50 -20.99
N PRO A 166 -4.84 5.83 -21.07
CA PRO A 166 -4.00 6.77 -21.82
C PRO A 166 -2.51 6.72 -21.47
N ASN A 167 -2.14 6.49 -20.21
CA ASN A 167 -0.74 6.43 -19.79
C ASN A 167 0.02 5.19 -20.31
N PHE A 168 -0.66 4.25 -20.94
CA PHE A 168 -0.01 3.07 -21.52
C PHE A 168 0.30 3.22 -23.02
N TYR A 169 0.01 4.38 -23.56
CA TYR A 169 0.45 4.78 -24.89
C TYR A 169 1.82 5.46 -24.86
N SER A 170 2.43 5.61 -26.04
CA SER A 170 3.63 6.43 -26.23
C SER A 170 3.39 7.88 -25.79
N ARG A 171 4.47 8.65 -25.64
CA ARG A 171 4.41 10.05 -25.21
C ARG A 171 3.55 10.91 -26.13
N ASP A 172 3.56 10.64 -27.44
CA ASP A 172 2.72 11.30 -28.45
C ASP A 172 1.33 10.68 -28.59
N LYS A 173 0.99 9.70 -27.75
CA LYS A 173 -0.29 8.96 -27.73
C LYS A 173 -0.58 8.15 -29.01
N SER A 174 0.37 7.97 -29.89
CA SER A 174 0.16 7.30 -31.19
C SER A 174 0.24 5.78 -31.13
N VAL A 175 1.01 5.21 -30.17
CA VAL A 175 1.30 3.77 -30.10
C VAL A 175 1.00 3.23 -28.72
N LEU A 176 0.20 2.16 -28.64
CA LEU A 176 0.02 1.38 -27.42
C LEU A 176 1.32 0.63 -27.10
N ARG A 177 1.84 0.81 -25.87
CA ARG A 177 3.09 0.17 -25.42
C ARG A 177 2.88 -1.23 -24.86
N ILE A 178 1.63 -1.64 -24.57
CA ILE A 178 1.28 -3.02 -24.21
C ILE A 178 1.45 -3.89 -25.46
N LYS A 179 2.38 -4.84 -25.38
CA LYS A 179 2.73 -5.74 -26.50
C LYS A 179 2.08 -7.10 -26.39
N ARG A 180 1.82 -7.55 -25.17
CA ARG A 180 1.20 -8.83 -24.86
C ARG A 180 0.34 -8.71 -23.60
N VAL A 181 -0.74 -9.42 -23.58
CA VAL A 181 -1.57 -9.65 -22.39
C VAL A 181 -1.88 -11.15 -22.33
N TRP A 182 -1.58 -11.77 -21.21
CA TRP A 182 -2.09 -13.10 -20.87
C TRP A 182 -3.12 -13.01 -19.77
N ASP A 183 -4.38 -13.25 -20.10
CA ASP A 183 -5.48 -13.29 -19.14
C ASP A 183 -5.67 -14.74 -18.69
N GLN A 184 -5.24 -15.05 -17.47
CA GLN A 184 -5.35 -16.38 -16.88
C GLN A 184 -6.78 -16.70 -16.41
N ASN A 185 -7.70 -15.72 -16.39
CA ASN A 185 -9.07 -15.87 -15.87
C ASN A 185 -10.03 -16.51 -16.83
N ILE A 186 -9.75 -16.49 -18.11
CA ILE A 186 -10.69 -16.90 -19.15
C ILE A 186 -10.11 -18.04 -20.00
N GLN A 187 -11.01 -18.82 -20.56
CA GLN A 187 -10.62 -19.81 -21.55
C GLN A 187 -10.47 -19.15 -22.94
N GLY A 188 -9.42 -19.52 -23.66
CA GLY A 188 -9.13 -19.03 -24.98
C GLY A 188 -7.92 -19.73 -25.58
N THR A 189 -7.19 -19.06 -26.45
CA THR A 189 -5.92 -19.56 -26.97
C THR A 189 -4.82 -19.24 -25.96
N PRO A 190 -4.26 -20.24 -25.26
CA PRO A 190 -3.19 -19.99 -24.29
C PRO A 190 -1.88 -19.62 -24.98
N PRO A 191 -0.93 -18.96 -24.27
CA PRO A 191 0.42 -18.79 -24.77
C PRO A 191 1.09 -20.14 -25.01
N GLU A 192 2.06 -20.17 -25.94
CA GLU A 192 2.82 -21.38 -26.23
C GLU A 192 3.56 -21.90 -24.98
N GLY A 193 3.41 -23.20 -24.69
CA GLY A 193 3.99 -23.85 -23.51
C GLY A 193 3.16 -23.72 -22.22
N PHE A 194 2.03 -23.00 -22.27
CA PHE A 194 1.09 -22.91 -21.15
C PHE A 194 -0.27 -23.47 -21.56
N GLY A 195 -0.89 -24.27 -20.74
CA GLY A 195 -2.09 -25.02 -21.10
C GLY A 195 -3.41 -24.33 -20.74
N TYR A 196 -3.42 -23.04 -20.38
CA TYR A 196 -4.59 -22.34 -19.87
C TYR A 196 -4.56 -20.84 -20.16
N GLY A 197 -5.69 -20.16 -19.92
CA GLY A 197 -5.84 -18.74 -20.13
C GLY A 197 -6.07 -18.35 -21.60
N CYS A 198 -5.97 -17.07 -21.88
CA CYS A 198 -6.05 -16.51 -23.24
C CYS A 198 -4.98 -15.44 -23.45
N GLU A 199 -4.24 -15.57 -24.53
CA GLU A 199 -3.21 -14.59 -24.91
C GLU A 199 -3.75 -13.61 -25.96
N TYR A 200 -3.46 -12.32 -25.77
CA TYR A 200 -3.72 -11.25 -26.74
C TYR A 200 -2.38 -10.70 -27.23
N THR A 201 -2.16 -10.78 -28.54
CA THR A 201 -0.87 -10.48 -29.15
C THR A 201 -0.87 -9.28 -30.06
N THR A 202 -2.05 -8.79 -30.43
CA THR A 202 -2.20 -7.60 -31.30
C THR A 202 -2.81 -6.44 -30.53
N THR A 203 -2.50 -5.21 -30.96
CA THR A 203 -3.10 -3.99 -30.36
C THR A 203 -4.62 -4.01 -30.48
N GLU A 204 -5.17 -4.52 -31.59
CA GLU A 204 -6.60 -4.59 -31.82
C GLU A 204 -7.28 -5.53 -30.82
N ASP A 205 -6.75 -6.72 -30.60
CA ASP A 205 -7.30 -7.70 -29.65
C ASP A 205 -7.26 -7.17 -28.22
N ILE A 206 -6.12 -6.56 -27.85
CA ILE A 206 -5.92 -5.98 -26.51
C ILE A 206 -6.95 -4.85 -26.25
N LEU A 207 -7.15 -3.96 -27.20
CA LEU A 207 -8.10 -2.86 -27.07
C LEU A 207 -9.56 -3.31 -27.17
N THR A 208 -9.84 -4.38 -27.93
CA THR A 208 -11.16 -4.99 -27.98
C THR A 208 -11.52 -5.67 -26.65
N LYS A 209 -10.55 -6.28 -26.00
CA LYS A 209 -10.75 -6.88 -24.66
C LYS A 209 -11.03 -5.82 -23.58
N VAL A 210 -10.47 -4.62 -23.69
CA VAL A 210 -10.63 -3.45 -22.80
C VAL A 210 -10.04 -3.65 -21.41
N THR A 211 -10.44 -4.70 -20.70
CA THR A 211 -10.05 -4.97 -19.29
C THR A 211 -10.02 -6.48 -19.02
N ASP A 212 -9.34 -6.89 -17.99
CA ASP A 212 -9.28 -8.26 -17.49
C ASP A 212 -10.54 -8.72 -16.73
N THR A 213 -11.61 -7.96 -16.75
CA THR A 213 -12.87 -8.26 -16.07
C THR A 213 -12.82 -8.26 -14.53
N SER A 214 -11.71 -7.88 -13.95
CA SER A 214 -11.62 -7.67 -12.50
C SER A 214 -12.38 -6.42 -12.07
N ASN A 215 -13.05 -6.47 -10.93
CA ASN A 215 -13.61 -5.28 -10.28
C ASN A 215 -12.54 -4.42 -9.58
N SER A 216 -11.28 -4.83 -9.66
CA SER A 216 -10.11 -4.12 -9.14
C SER A 216 -9.58 -3.11 -10.17
N THR A 217 -8.82 -2.14 -9.70
CA THR A 217 -7.99 -1.23 -10.50
C THR A 217 -6.52 -1.31 -10.09
N HIS A 218 -6.16 -2.33 -9.29
CA HIS A 218 -4.85 -2.43 -8.67
C HIS A 218 -3.74 -2.55 -9.72
N GLY A 219 -3.86 -3.46 -10.69
CA GLY A 219 -2.88 -3.65 -11.75
C GLY A 219 -2.69 -2.40 -12.63
N THR A 220 -3.78 -1.67 -12.94
CA THR A 220 -3.69 -0.38 -13.66
C THR A 220 -2.88 0.64 -12.89
N HIS A 221 -3.10 0.77 -11.58
CA HIS A 221 -2.36 1.69 -10.73
C HIS A 221 -0.89 1.30 -10.60
N VAL A 222 -0.60 0.03 -10.34
CA VAL A 222 0.77 -0.52 -10.26
C VAL A 222 1.52 -0.29 -11.57
N LEU A 223 0.91 -0.61 -12.70
CA LEU A 223 1.50 -0.38 -14.02
C LEU A 223 1.75 1.10 -14.30
N GLY A 224 0.82 1.97 -13.89
CA GLY A 224 0.97 3.42 -14.01
C GLY A 224 2.21 3.93 -13.26
N ILE A 225 2.47 3.42 -12.06
CA ILE A 225 3.67 3.74 -11.26
C ILE A 225 4.93 3.18 -11.92
N ALA A 226 4.91 1.95 -12.41
CA ALA A 226 6.08 1.31 -13.00
C ALA A 226 6.43 1.89 -14.37
N ALA A 227 5.44 2.08 -15.25
CA ALA A 227 5.65 2.36 -16.66
C ALA A 227 4.68 3.37 -17.29
N GLY A 228 3.91 4.12 -16.53
CA GLY A 228 3.02 5.15 -17.07
C GLY A 228 3.80 6.20 -17.87
N ALA A 229 3.34 6.55 -19.08
CA ALA A 229 3.99 7.53 -19.92
C ALA A 229 3.79 8.97 -19.41
N ASP A 230 4.76 9.83 -19.71
CA ASP A 230 4.67 11.29 -19.53
C ASP A 230 3.88 11.91 -20.70
N ASN A 231 2.58 11.60 -20.74
CA ASN A 231 1.69 11.99 -21.85
C ASN A 231 0.37 12.61 -21.39
N THR A 232 0.26 13.00 -20.13
CA THR A 232 -0.90 13.71 -19.56
C THR A 232 -0.60 15.19 -19.37
N ASP A 233 -1.66 16.00 -19.24
CA ASP A 233 -1.51 17.43 -18.95
C ASP A 233 -0.98 17.70 -17.54
N ASP A 234 -1.21 16.77 -16.61
CA ASP A 234 -0.59 16.78 -15.29
C ASP A 234 0.81 16.19 -15.37
N LYS A 235 1.80 17.07 -15.50
CA LYS A 235 3.24 16.71 -15.63
C LYS A 235 3.81 15.90 -14.46
N ASN A 236 3.03 15.65 -13.41
CA ASN A 236 3.45 14.88 -12.23
C ASN A 236 2.91 13.45 -12.23
N VAL A 237 1.99 13.11 -13.13
CA VAL A 237 1.33 11.80 -13.19
C VAL A 237 1.95 10.94 -14.30
N TYR A 238 3.15 10.40 -14.06
CA TYR A 238 3.82 9.41 -14.91
C TYR A 238 4.71 8.47 -14.09
N GLY A 239 5.09 7.35 -14.66
CA GLY A 239 5.85 6.30 -13.99
C GLY A 239 7.37 6.45 -14.09
N VAL A 240 8.03 5.34 -13.77
CA VAL A 240 9.50 5.23 -13.78
C VAL A 240 10.01 4.97 -15.20
N ALA A 241 9.54 3.93 -15.87
CA ALA A 241 9.98 3.46 -17.17
C ALA A 241 9.00 3.90 -18.28
N THR A 242 8.95 5.22 -18.55
CA THR A 242 7.93 5.87 -19.39
C THR A 242 7.96 5.44 -20.86
N ASP A 243 9.06 4.89 -21.33
CA ASP A 243 9.27 4.50 -22.74
C ASP A 243 9.42 2.98 -22.93
N ALA A 244 9.25 2.20 -21.83
CA ALA A 244 9.36 0.75 -21.87
C ALA A 244 8.22 0.08 -22.64
N GLU A 245 8.50 -1.08 -23.24
CA GLU A 245 7.46 -2.00 -23.68
C GLU A 245 6.81 -2.68 -22.48
N ILE A 246 5.52 -2.99 -22.59
CA ILE A 246 4.72 -3.51 -21.49
C ILE A 246 4.20 -4.89 -21.84
N VAL A 247 4.33 -5.83 -20.91
CA VAL A 247 3.73 -7.17 -20.96
C VAL A 247 2.96 -7.43 -19.69
N LEU A 248 1.70 -7.85 -19.81
CA LEU A 248 0.80 -8.02 -18.67
C LEU A 248 0.37 -9.48 -18.52
N VAL A 249 0.30 -9.92 -17.28
CA VAL A 249 -0.35 -11.16 -16.91
C VAL A 249 -1.44 -10.84 -15.90
N SER A 250 -2.68 -11.11 -16.29
CA SER A 250 -3.84 -10.97 -15.41
C SER A 250 -4.09 -12.27 -14.66
N LEU A 251 -3.92 -12.23 -13.34
CA LEU A 251 -4.03 -13.37 -12.47
C LEU A 251 -5.48 -13.82 -12.30
N ASN A 252 -5.67 -15.12 -12.25
CA ASN A 252 -6.93 -15.73 -11.87
C ASN A 252 -7.16 -15.59 -10.37
N GLY A 253 -8.18 -14.84 -9.98
CA GLY A 253 -8.51 -14.62 -8.58
C GLY A 253 -9.99 -14.30 -8.38
N ASN A 254 -10.42 -14.36 -7.13
CA ASN A 254 -11.73 -13.92 -6.68
C ASN A 254 -11.55 -12.78 -5.63
N GLU A 255 -12.64 -12.25 -5.12
CA GLU A 255 -12.61 -11.15 -4.15
C GLU A 255 -11.83 -11.45 -2.86
N LEU A 256 -11.60 -12.73 -2.54
CA LEU A 256 -10.93 -13.17 -1.31
C LEU A 256 -9.50 -13.66 -1.55
N ILE A 257 -9.25 -14.28 -2.72
CA ILE A 257 -7.95 -14.87 -3.07
C ILE A 257 -7.60 -14.43 -4.48
N ASN A 258 -6.55 -13.61 -4.60
CA ASN A 258 -6.15 -13.02 -5.89
C ASN A 258 -5.51 -14.02 -6.86
N SER A 259 -4.98 -15.12 -6.40
CA SER A 259 -4.42 -16.24 -7.17
C SER A 259 -3.58 -17.15 -6.27
N ASP A 260 -2.84 -18.07 -6.85
CA ASP A 260 -1.84 -18.88 -6.18
C ASP A 260 -0.43 -18.60 -6.73
N ASN A 261 0.59 -19.06 -6.01
CA ASN A 261 1.98 -18.80 -6.37
C ASN A 261 2.45 -19.55 -7.61
N THR A 262 1.76 -20.63 -8.05
CA THR A 262 2.11 -21.33 -9.28
C THR A 262 1.69 -20.50 -10.50
N ALA A 263 0.50 -19.93 -10.48
CA ALA A 263 0.02 -19.02 -11.52
C ALA A 263 0.89 -17.75 -11.64
N VAL A 264 1.37 -17.24 -10.49
CA VAL A 264 2.33 -16.12 -10.48
C VAL A 264 3.65 -16.51 -11.13
N LEU A 265 4.18 -17.71 -10.80
CA LEU A 265 5.42 -18.24 -11.37
C LEU A 265 5.31 -18.39 -12.89
N ASP A 266 4.20 -18.94 -13.37
CA ASP A 266 3.91 -19.07 -14.80
C ASP A 266 3.88 -17.69 -15.47
N GLY A 267 3.28 -16.70 -14.84
CA GLY A 267 3.25 -15.32 -15.32
C GLY A 267 4.65 -14.70 -15.43
N VAL A 268 5.49 -14.90 -14.42
CA VAL A 268 6.90 -14.44 -14.46
C VAL A 268 7.65 -15.09 -15.60
N LYS A 269 7.50 -16.41 -15.76
CA LYS A 269 8.13 -17.16 -16.86
C LYS A 269 7.68 -16.65 -18.22
N TYR A 270 6.37 -16.48 -18.41
CA TYR A 270 5.81 -15.98 -19.67
C TYR A 270 6.42 -14.63 -20.07
N ILE A 271 6.52 -13.68 -19.14
CA ILE A 271 7.09 -12.35 -19.39
C ILE A 271 8.56 -12.45 -19.78
N PHE A 272 9.35 -13.26 -19.06
CA PHE A 272 10.76 -13.46 -19.41
C PHE A 272 10.96 -14.16 -20.76
N ASP A 273 10.09 -15.13 -21.10
CA ASP A 273 10.13 -15.80 -22.40
C ASP A 273 9.81 -14.82 -23.54
N TYR A 274 8.81 -13.95 -23.37
CA TYR A 274 8.55 -12.87 -24.33
C TYR A 274 9.76 -11.96 -24.49
N ALA A 275 10.33 -11.44 -23.40
CA ALA A 275 11.48 -10.55 -23.46
C ALA A 275 12.67 -11.19 -24.16
N LYS A 276 12.91 -12.49 -23.90
CA LYS A 276 13.93 -13.28 -24.56
C LYS A 276 13.64 -13.40 -26.08
N SER A 277 12.38 -13.62 -26.47
CA SER A 277 12.00 -13.76 -27.89
C SER A 277 12.25 -12.49 -28.71
N VAL A 278 12.18 -11.30 -28.06
CA VAL A 278 12.45 -10.01 -28.67
C VAL A 278 13.86 -9.48 -28.37
N ASN A 279 14.69 -10.29 -27.70
CA ASN A 279 16.08 -9.95 -27.30
C ASN A 279 16.19 -8.64 -26.51
N LYS A 280 15.32 -8.43 -25.51
CA LYS A 280 15.31 -7.25 -24.66
C LYS A 280 15.51 -7.61 -23.19
N PRO A 281 16.18 -6.76 -22.42
CA PRO A 281 16.18 -6.88 -20.96
C PRO A 281 14.77 -6.67 -20.42
N CYS A 282 14.51 -7.27 -19.26
CA CYS A 282 13.18 -7.29 -18.65
C CYS A 282 13.23 -7.10 -17.15
N VAL A 283 12.29 -6.32 -16.63
CA VAL A 283 12.00 -6.20 -15.21
C VAL A 283 10.54 -6.63 -14.98
N VAL A 284 10.33 -7.62 -14.13
CA VAL A 284 8.99 -8.07 -13.72
C VAL A 284 8.66 -7.53 -12.35
N ASN A 285 7.53 -6.87 -12.21
CA ASN A 285 7.01 -6.37 -10.94
C ASN A 285 5.91 -7.28 -10.38
N LEU A 286 6.06 -7.63 -9.11
CA LEU A 286 5.06 -8.32 -8.29
C LEU A 286 4.63 -7.42 -7.14
N SER A 287 3.48 -6.76 -7.25
CA SER A 287 2.87 -5.97 -6.17
C SER A 287 1.88 -6.82 -5.37
N LEU A 288 2.30 -8.05 -5.05
CA LEU A 288 1.53 -9.07 -4.36
C LEU A 288 2.48 -9.91 -3.48
N GLY A 289 1.91 -10.71 -2.60
CA GLY A 289 2.71 -11.56 -1.73
C GLY A 289 1.85 -12.51 -0.90
N SER A 290 2.52 -13.35 -0.13
CA SER A 290 1.91 -14.32 0.79
C SER A 290 2.61 -14.27 2.14
N HIS A 291 1.87 -14.60 3.20
CA HIS A 291 2.44 -14.82 4.54
C HIS A 291 2.95 -16.24 4.75
N LEU A 292 2.71 -17.14 3.81
CA LEU A 292 3.12 -18.55 3.90
C LEU A 292 4.58 -18.75 3.46
N GLY A 293 5.21 -19.78 3.99
CA GLY A 293 6.56 -20.20 3.62
C GLY A 293 7.67 -19.72 4.56
N PRO A 294 8.88 -20.28 4.40
CA PRO A 294 10.01 -20.12 5.33
C PRO A 294 10.66 -18.73 5.30
N ARG A 295 10.45 -17.94 4.25
CA ARG A 295 10.99 -16.57 4.06
C ARG A 295 12.51 -16.46 4.16
N ASP A 296 13.22 -17.53 3.80
CA ASP A 296 14.68 -17.63 3.80
C ASP A 296 15.27 -17.92 2.40
N GLY A 297 14.40 -17.90 1.38
CA GLY A 297 14.76 -18.18 0.00
C GLY A 297 14.75 -19.68 -0.35
N SER A 298 14.30 -20.55 0.54
CA SER A 298 14.28 -22.02 0.31
C SER A 298 12.92 -22.54 -0.20
N SER A 299 11.90 -21.70 -0.34
CA SER A 299 10.63 -22.13 -0.90
C SER A 299 10.79 -22.54 -2.37
N THR A 300 9.94 -23.44 -2.85
CA THR A 300 9.95 -23.85 -4.26
C THR A 300 9.80 -22.66 -5.20
N PHE A 301 8.96 -21.68 -4.82
CA PHE A 301 8.79 -20.43 -5.57
C PHE A 301 10.09 -19.64 -5.65
N ASP A 302 10.80 -19.47 -4.52
CA ASP A 302 12.07 -18.72 -4.48
C ASP A 302 13.17 -19.42 -5.31
N LEU A 303 13.26 -20.73 -5.23
CA LEU A 303 14.25 -21.51 -5.98
C LEU A 303 14.00 -21.38 -7.48
N LEU A 304 12.75 -21.59 -7.95
CA LEU A 304 12.40 -21.52 -9.36
C LEU A 304 12.51 -20.10 -9.93
N THR A 305 12.09 -19.09 -9.18
CA THR A 305 12.27 -17.70 -9.59
C THR A 305 13.74 -17.32 -9.68
N SER A 306 14.58 -17.79 -8.74
CA SER A 306 16.02 -17.56 -8.75
C SER A 306 16.69 -18.14 -9.99
N GLU A 307 16.26 -19.33 -10.47
CA GLU A 307 16.77 -19.93 -11.71
C GLU A 307 16.42 -19.12 -12.96
N MET A 308 15.30 -18.38 -12.94
CA MET A 308 14.88 -17.52 -14.06
C MET A 308 15.67 -16.23 -14.13
N LEU A 309 16.29 -15.78 -13.03
CA LEU A 309 17.04 -14.52 -12.97
C LEU A 309 18.40 -14.64 -13.69
N GLY A 310 18.97 -13.50 -14.03
CA GLY A 310 20.26 -13.43 -14.68
C GLY A 310 20.48 -12.09 -15.38
N PRO A 311 21.55 -11.95 -16.17
CA PRO A 311 21.79 -10.71 -16.91
C PRO A 311 20.58 -10.29 -17.74
N GLY A 312 20.08 -9.07 -17.52
CA GLY A 312 18.91 -8.53 -18.22
C GLY A 312 17.57 -9.09 -17.76
N ARG A 313 17.50 -9.88 -16.67
CA ARG A 313 16.25 -10.42 -16.13
C ARG A 313 16.18 -10.15 -14.63
N ILE A 314 15.27 -9.26 -14.24
CA ILE A 314 15.11 -8.78 -12.85
C ILE A 314 13.66 -9.03 -12.41
N LEU A 315 13.50 -9.58 -11.22
CA LEU A 315 12.22 -9.71 -10.54
C LEU A 315 12.20 -8.78 -9.32
N VAL A 316 11.15 -8.00 -9.16
CA VAL A 316 10.95 -7.06 -8.05
C VAL A 316 9.66 -7.39 -7.34
N GLY A 317 9.75 -7.71 -6.05
CA GLY A 317 8.62 -7.98 -5.19
C GLY A 317 8.34 -6.84 -4.21
N ALA A 318 7.07 -6.64 -3.87
CA ALA A 318 6.67 -5.71 -2.83
C ALA A 318 7.03 -6.26 -1.44
N ALA A 319 7.41 -5.36 -0.53
CA ALA A 319 7.67 -5.72 0.87
C ALA A 319 6.38 -6.02 1.67
N GLY A 320 5.22 -5.74 1.11
CA GLY A 320 3.90 -5.89 1.74
C GLY A 320 3.46 -4.69 2.56
N ASN A 321 2.22 -4.74 3.05
CA ASN A 321 1.57 -3.65 3.79
C ASN A 321 1.43 -3.94 5.29
N ASP A 322 2.01 -5.04 5.76
CA ASP A 322 1.77 -5.62 7.08
C ASP A 322 2.82 -5.23 8.13
N GLY A 323 3.53 -4.12 7.93
CA GLY A 323 4.56 -3.64 8.84
C GLY A 323 4.08 -3.38 10.28
N GLY A 324 2.78 -3.11 10.45
CA GLY A 324 2.12 -3.01 11.76
C GLY A 324 1.60 -4.33 12.33
N SER A 325 1.61 -5.39 11.55
CA SER A 325 1.09 -6.71 11.91
C SER A 325 2.16 -7.59 12.53
N LYS A 326 1.84 -8.30 13.59
CA LYS A 326 2.76 -9.23 14.27
C LYS A 326 2.59 -10.65 13.73
N CYS A 327 2.80 -10.84 12.43
CA CYS A 327 2.55 -12.11 11.75
C CYS A 327 3.77 -13.03 11.67
N HIS A 328 4.92 -12.63 12.23
CA HIS A 328 6.14 -13.43 12.20
C HIS A 328 6.94 -13.27 13.49
N VAL A 329 7.49 -14.38 13.96
CA VAL A 329 8.45 -14.42 15.07
C VAL A 329 9.59 -15.34 14.71
N LYS A 330 10.85 -14.93 14.99
CA LYS A 330 12.05 -15.73 14.79
C LYS A 330 12.84 -15.83 16.09
N LYS A 331 13.30 -17.02 16.40
CA LYS A 331 14.22 -17.26 17.51
C LYS A 331 15.32 -18.24 17.10
N THR A 332 16.54 -17.92 17.44
CA THR A 332 17.68 -18.86 17.38
C THR A 332 17.80 -19.54 18.73
N PHE A 333 17.76 -20.86 18.74
CA PHE A 333 17.90 -21.66 19.95
C PHE A 333 19.37 -21.96 20.19
N ASN A 334 19.82 -21.87 21.45
CA ASN A 334 21.20 -22.10 21.85
C ASN A 334 21.53 -23.58 22.19
N GLY A 335 20.54 -24.47 22.03
CA GLY A 335 20.66 -25.88 22.32
C GLY A 335 20.44 -26.29 23.77
N GLU A 336 20.06 -25.35 24.65
CA GLU A 336 19.68 -25.68 26.03
C GLU A 336 18.29 -26.33 26.07
N LYS A 337 18.10 -27.33 26.92
CA LYS A 337 16.83 -28.07 27.04
C LYS A 337 15.65 -27.21 27.49
N THR A 338 15.92 -26.06 28.11
CA THR A 338 14.92 -25.11 28.63
C THR A 338 14.69 -23.94 27.70
N ASP A 339 15.36 -23.87 26.55
CA ASP A 339 15.23 -22.77 25.64
C ASP A 339 13.87 -22.85 24.91
N THR A 340 13.01 -21.87 25.16
CA THR A 340 11.60 -21.87 24.74
C THR A 340 11.26 -20.57 24.03
N LEU A 341 10.47 -20.64 22.96
CA LEU A 341 9.76 -19.52 22.36
C LEU A 341 8.29 -19.60 22.76
N ALA A 342 7.80 -18.58 23.46
CA ALA A 342 6.37 -18.44 23.75
C ALA A 342 5.82 -17.22 23.02
N THR A 343 4.64 -17.36 22.41
CA THR A 343 3.94 -16.28 21.72
C THR A 343 2.41 -16.48 21.83
N PHE A 344 1.67 -15.44 21.53
CA PHE A 344 0.22 -15.48 21.49
C PHE A 344 -0.26 -15.48 20.04
N LEU A 345 -1.32 -16.23 19.76
CA LEU A 345 -2.02 -16.21 18.49
C LEU A 345 -3.32 -15.42 18.69
N ASP A 346 -3.51 -14.38 17.88
CA ASP A 346 -4.71 -13.53 17.90
C ASP A 346 -5.49 -13.69 16.59
N PHE A 347 -6.63 -14.37 16.67
CA PHE A 347 -7.54 -14.62 15.53
C PHE A 347 -8.76 -13.68 15.53
N LYS A 348 -8.68 -12.55 16.23
CA LYS A 348 -9.78 -11.63 16.53
C LYS A 348 -10.55 -11.14 15.31
N TYR A 349 -9.87 -11.04 14.17
CA TYR A 349 -10.40 -10.44 12.95
C TYR A 349 -10.66 -11.45 11.82
N THR A 350 -10.52 -12.74 12.09
CA THR A 350 -10.79 -13.80 11.09
C THR A 350 -12.15 -14.43 11.34
N TYR A 351 -12.91 -14.65 10.27
CA TYR A 351 -14.15 -15.42 10.34
C TYR A 351 -14.15 -16.54 9.29
N PRO A 352 -14.30 -17.83 9.68
CA PRO A 352 -14.36 -18.31 11.08
C PRO A 352 -13.04 -17.98 11.82
N GLN A 353 -13.08 -17.89 13.14
CA GLN A 353 -11.91 -17.60 13.98
C GLN A 353 -10.90 -18.74 13.91
N SER A 354 -10.18 -18.80 12.80
CA SER A 354 -9.19 -19.83 12.51
C SER A 354 -8.00 -19.19 11.79
N GLY A 355 -6.84 -19.80 11.89
CA GLY A 355 -5.65 -19.37 11.22
C GLY A 355 -4.66 -20.52 11.07
N THR A 356 -3.68 -20.33 10.19
CA THR A 356 -2.59 -21.28 9.98
C THR A 356 -1.36 -20.79 10.70
N VAL A 357 -0.70 -21.68 11.41
CA VAL A 357 0.62 -21.46 11.99
C VAL A 357 1.60 -22.38 11.31
N GLU A 358 2.59 -21.80 10.63
CA GLU A 358 3.68 -22.54 10.03
C GLU A 358 4.94 -22.43 10.91
N ILE A 359 5.58 -23.56 11.15
CA ILE A 359 6.83 -23.64 11.92
C ILE A 359 7.92 -24.16 10.99
N TRP A 360 8.92 -23.32 10.75
CA TRP A 360 10.06 -23.64 9.92
C TRP A 360 11.32 -23.76 10.78
N CYS A 361 12.06 -24.85 10.65
CA CYS A 361 13.27 -25.12 11.40
C CYS A 361 14.19 -26.06 10.62
N ASP A 362 15.44 -26.22 11.07
CA ASP A 362 16.36 -27.20 10.52
C ASP A 362 15.79 -28.61 10.67
N LYS A 363 16.01 -29.45 9.65
CA LYS A 363 15.44 -30.80 9.57
C LYS A 363 15.81 -31.73 10.77
N ASP A 364 16.91 -31.44 11.42
CA ASP A 364 17.42 -32.23 12.55
C ASP A 364 16.96 -31.66 13.91
N MET A 365 16.15 -30.59 13.91
CA MET A 365 15.63 -29.99 15.14
C MET A 365 14.36 -30.68 15.62
N ALA A 366 14.39 -31.20 16.85
CA ALA A 366 13.19 -31.73 17.50
C ALA A 366 12.42 -30.56 18.14
N ILE A 367 11.24 -30.27 17.61
CA ILE A 367 10.34 -29.23 18.17
C ILE A 367 9.18 -29.89 18.88
N LYS A 368 8.90 -29.42 20.09
CA LYS A 368 7.67 -29.74 20.82
C LYS A 368 6.77 -28.52 20.84
N PHE A 369 5.63 -28.60 20.17
CA PHE A 369 4.57 -27.60 20.26
C PHE A 369 3.68 -27.90 21.46
N ILE A 370 3.48 -26.91 22.32
CA ILE A 370 2.61 -27.03 23.52
C ILE A 370 1.63 -25.86 23.49
N PRO A 371 0.39 -26.09 23.02
CA PRO A 371 -0.67 -25.08 23.20
C PRO A 371 -1.07 -25.00 24.67
N PHE A 372 -1.31 -23.79 25.19
CA PHE A 372 -1.79 -23.54 26.56
C PHE A 372 -2.85 -22.41 26.56
#